data_80ec393ac08822c10a30cfaf7098cac5
#
_entry.id   80ec393ac08822c10a30cfaf7098cac5
#
_cell.length_a   1.000
_cell.length_b   1.000
_cell.length_c   1.000
_cell.angle_alpha   90.00
_cell.angle_beta   90.00
_cell.angle_gamma   90.00
#
_symmetry.space_group_name_H-M   'P 1'
#
loop_
_entity.id
_entity.type
_entity.pdbx_description
1 polymer ?
#
loop_
_entity_poly.entity_id
_entity_poly.type
_entity_poly.pdbx_seq_one_letter_code
_entity_poly.pdbx_strand_id
1 'polypeptide(L)'
;MINDKLKGKVAIVTGGASGIGGEIARKLAQDGAQVLIIDINESTAADNVTQIQDAGGTASSIIGDVAQEEVARGMVERAVSEYGRLDILVQNAFNVIGFSDGSALDVEIDSWRRGMDLLVGAHYLGAKYGVPAMVASGPPAEFDPGPWEGRGLRRGSPPPTEIGRIVNMSSVHGLLQAAATMTYETGKAAVNGLTRQMAIDFGPLGITVNAIAPGHMVTDNLEKLWAEVGNEEGFHLHELQYPVRRTGDAADIANAVSFLSSADASFITGVVLPVDGGLSIQLQENIVLELKNYIQRNPQLKTFFDSPGFEKEGRM
;
A
#
# COMPACT_ATOMS: atom_id res chain seq x y z
N MET A 1 21.96 -3.31 6.61
CA MET A 1 22.17 -4.68 7.16
C MET A 1 20.84 -5.37 7.14
N ILE A 2 20.79 -6.61 6.62
CA ILE A 2 19.59 -7.45 6.64
C ILE A 2 19.29 -7.80 8.09
N ASN A 3 18.03 -7.69 8.52
CA ASN A 3 17.57 -8.20 9.79
C ASN A 3 16.77 -9.50 9.56
N ASP A 4 16.53 -10.27 10.62
CA ASP A 4 15.92 -11.60 10.52
C ASP A 4 14.39 -11.59 10.77
N LYS A 5 13.74 -10.42 10.75
CA LYS A 5 12.31 -10.28 11.10
C LYS A 5 11.38 -11.10 10.20
N LEU A 6 11.70 -11.17 8.90
CA LEU A 6 10.95 -11.90 7.87
C LEU A 6 11.77 -13.01 7.22
N LYS A 7 12.81 -13.48 7.90
CA LYS A 7 13.69 -14.54 7.42
C LYS A 7 12.90 -15.80 7.04
N GLY A 8 13.26 -16.39 5.90
CA GLY A 8 12.61 -17.60 5.38
C GLY A 8 11.22 -17.37 4.79
N LYS A 9 10.71 -16.12 4.77
CA LYS A 9 9.43 -15.77 4.14
C LYS A 9 9.61 -15.32 2.70
N VAL A 10 8.60 -15.58 1.89
CA VAL A 10 8.50 -15.13 0.50
C VAL A 10 7.37 -14.12 0.38
N ALA A 11 7.68 -12.97 -0.20
CA ALA A 11 6.75 -11.87 -0.41
C ALA A 11 6.54 -11.58 -1.89
N ILE A 12 5.28 -11.37 -2.28
CA ILE A 12 4.91 -10.75 -3.56
C ILE A 12 4.54 -9.29 -3.28
N VAL A 13 5.09 -8.35 -4.07
CA VAL A 13 4.75 -6.93 -4.02
C VAL A 13 4.31 -6.47 -5.40
N THR A 14 3.02 -6.15 -5.56
CA THR A 14 2.49 -5.61 -6.82
C THR A 14 2.72 -4.10 -6.89
N GLY A 15 3.08 -3.58 -8.07
CA GLY A 15 3.52 -2.20 -8.24
C GLY A 15 4.85 -1.93 -7.51
N GLY A 16 5.73 -2.94 -7.44
CA GLY A 16 6.93 -2.93 -6.62
C GLY A 16 8.17 -2.32 -7.29
N ALA A 17 8.05 -1.75 -8.48
CA ALA A 17 9.19 -1.18 -9.20
C ALA A 17 9.68 0.15 -8.62
N SER A 18 8.78 1.01 -8.15
CA SER A 18 9.11 2.35 -7.69
C SER A 18 8.13 2.89 -6.64
N GLY A 19 8.37 4.10 -6.17
CA GLY A 19 7.49 4.78 -5.21
C GLY A 19 7.25 3.97 -3.93
N ILE A 20 6.01 3.95 -3.47
CA ILE A 20 5.60 3.24 -2.25
C ILE A 20 5.89 1.73 -2.37
N GLY A 21 5.48 1.11 -3.48
CA GLY A 21 5.69 -0.33 -3.67
C GLY A 21 7.17 -0.71 -3.77
N GLY A 22 7.97 0.13 -4.43
CA GLY A 22 9.43 -0.06 -4.51
C GLY A 22 10.10 -0.02 -3.13
N GLU A 23 9.70 0.93 -2.29
CA GLU A 23 10.22 1.02 -0.93
C GLU A 23 9.75 -0.15 -0.05
N ILE A 24 8.50 -0.59 -0.22
CA ILE A 24 7.99 -1.79 0.45
C ILE A 24 8.84 -3.01 0.07
N ALA A 25 9.13 -3.20 -1.22
CA ALA A 25 9.95 -4.33 -1.69
C ALA A 25 11.35 -4.30 -1.07
N ARG A 26 12.01 -3.14 -1.06
CA ARG A 26 13.32 -2.96 -0.40
C ARG A 26 13.25 -3.25 1.09
N LYS A 27 12.23 -2.72 1.78
CA LYS A 27 12.06 -2.92 3.22
C LYS A 27 11.84 -4.38 3.59
N LEU A 28 10.96 -5.09 2.89
CA LEU A 28 10.72 -6.51 3.15
C LEU A 28 11.96 -7.36 2.90
N ALA A 29 12.73 -7.06 1.84
CA ALA A 29 14.01 -7.71 1.58
C ALA A 29 15.05 -7.41 2.67
N GLN A 30 15.12 -6.15 3.15
CA GLN A 30 15.97 -5.76 4.28
C GLN A 30 15.59 -6.50 5.57
N ASP A 31 14.31 -6.81 5.74
CA ASP A 31 13.79 -7.58 6.87
C ASP A 31 13.97 -9.11 6.70
N GLY A 32 14.62 -9.54 5.61
CA GLY A 32 15.03 -10.93 5.38
C GLY A 32 14.11 -11.75 4.50
N ALA A 33 13.06 -11.16 3.92
CA ALA A 33 12.19 -11.85 2.96
C ALA A 33 12.84 -11.98 1.58
N GLN A 34 12.49 -13.05 0.84
CA GLN A 34 12.71 -13.15 -0.60
C GLN A 34 11.53 -12.46 -1.31
N VAL A 35 11.79 -11.54 -2.24
CA VAL A 35 10.75 -10.66 -2.78
C VAL A 35 10.58 -10.87 -4.29
N LEU A 36 9.34 -11.15 -4.71
CA LEU A 36 8.95 -11.10 -6.11
C LEU A 36 8.20 -9.79 -6.38
N ILE A 37 8.74 -8.97 -7.26
CA ILE A 37 8.16 -7.70 -7.71
C ILE A 37 7.31 -7.95 -8.96
N ILE A 38 6.09 -7.43 -8.98
CA ILE A 38 5.25 -7.39 -10.17
C ILE A 38 5.01 -5.93 -10.55
N ASP A 39 5.34 -5.56 -11.79
CA ASP A 39 5.13 -4.21 -12.30
C ASP A 39 4.93 -4.21 -13.81
N ILE A 40 4.40 -3.12 -14.35
CA ILE A 40 4.29 -2.91 -15.79
C ILE A 40 5.55 -2.29 -16.40
N ASN A 41 6.42 -1.71 -15.58
CA ASN A 41 7.64 -1.02 -16.01
C ASN A 41 8.87 -1.90 -15.80
N GLU A 42 9.38 -2.43 -16.90
CA GLU A 42 10.50 -3.36 -16.89
C GLU A 42 11.81 -2.73 -16.38
N SER A 43 12.14 -1.51 -16.82
CA SER A 43 13.41 -0.90 -16.46
C SER A 43 13.46 -0.55 -14.98
N THR A 44 12.41 0.09 -14.43
CA THR A 44 12.38 0.45 -13.00
C THR A 44 12.27 -0.79 -12.11
N ALA A 45 11.61 -1.85 -12.57
CA ALA A 45 11.57 -3.12 -11.82
C ALA A 45 12.96 -3.76 -11.74
N ALA A 46 13.71 -3.79 -12.86
CA ALA A 46 15.07 -4.30 -12.89
C ALA A 46 16.02 -3.48 -12.01
N ASP A 47 15.91 -2.15 -12.06
CA ASP A 47 16.70 -1.25 -11.22
C ASP A 47 16.43 -1.51 -9.72
N ASN A 48 15.17 -1.68 -9.32
CA ASN A 48 14.83 -1.95 -7.92
C ASN A 48 15.29 -3.34 -7.46
N VAL A 49 15.19 -4.36 -8.33
CA VAL A 49 15.77 -5.69 -8.07
C VAL A 49 17.28 -5.59 -7.82
N THR A 50 17.99 -4.84 -8.66
CA THR A 50 19.42 -4.61 -8.51
C THR A 50 19.76 -3.93 -7.18
N GLN A 51 19.03 -2.87 -6.81
CA GLN A 51 19.22 -2.20 -5.53
C GLN A 51 19.03 -3.13 -4.33
N ILE A 52 18.02 -4.02 -4.38
CA ILE A 52 17.80 -5.02 -3.33
C ILE A 52 18.96 -6.01 -3.26
N GLN A 53 19.43 -6.50 -4.40
CA GLN A 53 20.53 -7.46 -4.47
C GLN A 53 21.87 -6.85 -4.02
N ASP A 54 22.16 -5.62 -4.41
CA ASP A 54 23.36 -4.88 -3.99
C ASP A 54 23.38 -4.62 -2.47
N ALA A 55 22.18 -4.48 -1.86
CA ALA A 55 22.03 -4.39 -0.41
C ALA A 55 22.13 -5.75 0.31
N GLY A 56 22.33 -6.85 -0.44
CA GLY A 56 22.44 -8.22 0.06
C GLY A 56 21.12 -8.95 0.23
N GLY A 57 20.00 -8.37 -0.23
CA GLY A 57 18.68 -9.01 -0.24
C GLY A 57 18.49 -9.95 -1.43
N THR A 58 17.33 -10.62 -1.48
CA THR A 58 16.95 -11.50 -2.58
C THR A 58 15.68 -10.98 -3.23
N ALA A 59 15.75 -10.68 -4.52
CA ALA A 59 14.58 -10.26 -5.29
C ALA A 59 14.66 -10.71 -6.75
N SER A 60 13.48 -10.86 -7.35
CA SER A 60 13.26 -10.99 -8.79
C SER A 60 12.02 -10.21 -9.23
N SER A 61 11.77 -10.11 -10.53
CA SER A 61 10.60 -9.40 -11.04
C SER A 61 9.88 -10.16 -12.16
N ILE A 62 8.58 -9.86 -12.31
CA ILE A 62 7.74 -10.21 -13.46
C ILE A 62 7.12 -8.92 -13.98
N ILE A 63 7.04 -8.81 -15.31
CA ILE A 63 6.41 -7.68 -15.98
C ILE A 63 5.01 -8.07 -16.42
N GLY A 64 4.02 -7.30 -15.94
CA GLY A 64 2.63 -7.54 -16.30
C GLY A 64 1.65 -6.68 -15.52
N ASP A 65 0.44 -6.60 -16.05
CA ASP A 65 -0.70 -5.91 -15.43
C ASP A 65 -1.47 -6.89 -14.53
N VAL A 66 -1.44 -6.64 -13.23
CA VAL A 66 -2.10 -7.48 -12.20
C VAL A 66 -3.63 -7.49 -12.27
N ALA A 67 -4.23 -6.60 -13.04
CA ALA A 67 -5.65 -6.66 -13.37
C ALA A 67 -5.99 -7.77 -14.39
N GLN A 68 -4.97 -8.37 -15.02
CA GLN A 68 -5.13 -9.54 -15.90
C GLN A 68 -5.00 -10.82 -15.08
N GLU A 69 -5.99 -11.71 -15.23
CA GLU A 69 -6.07 -12.96 -14.43
C GLU A 69 -4.83 -13.86 -14.62
N GLU A 70 -4.31 -13.93 -15.86
CA GLU A 70 -3.13 -14.73 -16.17
C GLU A 70 -1.88 -14.22 -15.46
N VAL A 71 -1.72 -12.88 -15.33
CA VAL A 71 -0.61 -12.26 -14.60
C VAL A 71 -0.75 -12.53 -13.11
N ALA A 72 -1.95 -12.34 -12.56
CA ALA A 72 -2.22 -12.61 -11.14
C ALA A 72 -1.97 -14.08 -10.75
N ARG A 73 -2.30 -15.02 -11.63
CA ARG A 73 -1.97 -16.44 -11.46
C ARG A 73 -0.47 -16.68 -11.59
N GLY A 74 0.12 -16.18 -12.68
CA GLY A 74 1.54 -16.39 -13.00
C GLY A 74 2.50 -15.86 -11.95
N MET A 75 2.17 -14.73 -11.28
CA MET A 75 3.01 -14.22 -10.19
C MET A 75 3.08 -15.18 -9.00
N VAL A 76 1.96 -15.83 -8.67
CA VAL A 76 1.92 -16.79 -7.56
C VAL A 76 2.67 -18.08 -7.94
N GLU A 77 2.44 -18.59 -9.15
CA GLU A 77 3.16 -19.75 -9.68
C GLU A 77 4.67 -19.50 -9.71
N ARG A 78 5.10 -18.29 -10.09
CA ARG A 78 6.50 -17.91 -10.12
C ARG A 78 7.11 -17.84 -8.71
N ALA A 79 6.44 -17.23 -7.73
CA ALA A 79 6.92 -17.17 -6.36
C ALA A 79 7.14 -18.57 -5.78
N VAL A 80 6.18 -19.48 -5.98
CA VAL A 80 6.27 -20.86 -5.51
C VAL A 80 7.36 -21.64 -6.26
N SER A 81 7.48 -21.49 -7.58
CA SER A 81 8.49 -22.22 -8.35
C SER A 81 9.92 -21.75 -8.09
N GLU A 82 10.12 -20.46 -7.85
CA GLU A 82 11.44 -19.86 -7.65
C GLU A 82 11.90 -19.92 -6.20
N TYR A 83 11.00 -19.65 -5.24
CA TYR A 83 11.33 -19.54 -3.82
C TYR A 83 10.72 -20.64 -2.95
N GLY A 84 9.90 -21.52 -3.52
CA GLY A 84 9.36 -22.71 -2.85
C GLY A 84 8.10 -22.47 -2.02
N ARG A 85 7.66 -21.21 -1.81
CA ARG A 85 6.54 -20.85 -0.96
C ARG A 85 5.95 -19.49 -1.26
N LEU A 86 4.84 -19.14 -0.62
CA LEU A 86 4.29 -17.78 -0.54
C LEU A 86 3.79 -17.53 0.89
N ASP A 87 4.23 -16.44 1.51
CA ASP A 87 3.87 -16.06 2.87
C ASP A 87 3.20 -14.69 2.96
N ILE A 88 3.64 -13.75 2.12
CA ILE A 88 3.24 -12.36 2.18
C ILE A 88 2.78 -11.91 0.79
N LEU A 89 1.58 -11.31 0.74
CA LEU A 89 1.06 -10.69 -0.48
C LEU A 89 0.74 -9.23 -0.19
N VAL A 90 1.54 -8.32 -0.79
CA VAL A 90 1.30 -6.87 -0.72
C VAL A 90 0.68 -6.41 -2.03
N GLN A 91 -0.57 -6.00 -1.97
CA GLN A 91 -1.36 -5.57 -3.11
C GLN A 91 -1.36 -4.04 -3.18
N ASN A 92 -0.35 -3.48 -3.85
CA ASN A 92 -0.10 -2.04 -3.90
C ASN A 92 -0.28 -1.46 -5.31
N ALA A 93 -0.27 -2.27 -6.36
CA ALA A 93 -0.31 -1.77 -7.74
C ALA A 93 -1.44 -0.75 -7.96
N PHE A 94 -1.05 0.40 -8.47
CA PHE A 94 -1.94 1.48 -8.87
C PHE A 94 -1.32 2.27 -10.01
N ASN A 95 -2.12 2.63 -11.01
CA ASN A 95 -1.70 3.50 -12.10
C ASN A 95 -2.84 4.41 -12.49
N VAL A 96 -2.59 5.70 -12.57
CA VAL A 96 -3.52 6.71 -13.08
C VAL A 96 -3.65 6.67 -14.62
N ILE A 97 -2.72 5.98 -15.29
CA ILE A 97 -2.75 5.80 -16.75
C ILE A 97 -3.72 4.67 -17.08
N GLY A 98 -4.77 4.95 -17.82
CA GLY A 98 -5.70 3.93 -18.30
C GLY A 98 -7.13 4.09 -17.82
N PHE A 99 -7.39 4.96 -16.86
CA PHE A 99 -8.74 5.47 -16.61
C PHE A 99 -8.70 6.97 -16.30
N SER A 100 -9.75 7.67 -16.67
CA SER A 100 -10.00 9.05 -16.27
C SER A 100 -10.84 9.05 -14.99
N ASP A 101 -10.70 10.08 -14.18
CA ASP A 101 -11.54 10.28 -13.02
C ASP A 101 -12.34 11.59 -13.16
N GLY A 102 -13.35 11.77 -12.32
CA GLY A 102 -14.26 12.89 -12.39
C GLY A 102 -15.48 12.67 -11.49
N SER A 103 -16.55 13.41 -11.76
CA SER A 103 -17.85 13.13 -11.14
C SER A 103 -18.59 11.99 -11.87
N ALA A 104 -19.72 11.54 -11.32
CA ALA A 104 -20.58 10.55 -11.98
C ALA A 104 -21.13 11.01 -13.34
N LEU A 105 -21.06 12.30 -13.61
CA LEU A 105 -21.53 12.89 -14.87
C LEU A 105 -20.43 12.90 -15.95
N ASP A 106 -19.16 12.80 -15.53
CA ASP A 106 -17.98 13.01 -16.40
C ASP A 106 -17.27 11.70 -16.73
N VAL A 107 -17.32 10.70 -15.82
CA VAL A 107 -16.58 9.45 -15.98
C VAL A 107 -17.27 8.53 -16.99
N GLU A 108 -16.56 8.23 -18.07
CA GLU A 108 -17.03 7.28 -19.08
C GLU A 108 -17.08 5.86 -18.50
N ILE A 109 -18.12 5.09 -18.89
CA ILE A 109 -18.38 3.75 -18.33
C ILE A 109 -17.21 2.77 -18.49
N ASP A 110 -16.47 2.84 -19.57
CA ASP A 110 -15.32 1.97 -19.80
C ASP A 110 -14.13 2.40 -18.97
N SER A 111 -13.96 3.69 -18.69
CA SER A 111 -12.96 4.21 -17.75
C SER A 111 -13.28 3.74 -16.32
N TRP A 112 -14.53 3.86 -15.91
CA TRP A 112 -15.01 3.32 -14.63
C TRP A 112 -14.69 1.83 -14.46
N ARG A 113 -15.04 1.01 -15.47
CA ARG A 113 -14.78 -0.44 -15.43
C ARG A 113 -13.31 -0.75 -15.28
N ARG A 114 -12.45 -0.15 -16.11
CA ARG A 114 -11.00 -0.34 -16.02
C ARG A 114 -10.44 0.09 -14.67
N GLY A 115 -10.91 1.23 -14.14
CA GLY A 115 -10.52 1.69 -12.81
C GLY A 115 -10.89 0.69 -11.71
N MET A 116 -12.10 0.15 -11.75
CA MET A 116 -12.56 -0.85 -10.78
C MET A 116 -11.83 -2.19 -10.93
N ASP A 117 -11.52 -2.62 -12.15
CA ASP A 117 -10.72 -3.82 -12.39
C ASP A 117 -9.32 -3.69 -11.79
N LEU A 118 -8.67 -2.53 -11.94
CA LEU A 118 -7.36 -2.29 -11.36
C LEU A 118 -7.43 -2.09 -9.84
N LEU A 119 -8.35 -1.22 -9.35
CA LEU A 119 -8.39 -0.84 -7.93
C LEU A 119 -8.93 -1.94 -7.03
N VAL A 120 -9.85 -2.78 -7.52
CA VAL A 120 -10.54 -3.79 -6.72
C VAL A 120 -10.31 -5.20 -7.28
N GLY A 121 -10.48 -5.37 -8.58
CA GLY A 121 -10.33 -6.65 -9.28
C GLY A 121 -8.95 -7.27 -9.07
N ALA A 122 -7.89 -6.46 -9.17
CA ALA A 122 -6.52 -6.94 -8.93
C ALA A 122 -6.33 -7.48 -7.50
N HIS A 123 -6.92 -6.84 -6.49
CA HIS A 123 -6.86 -7.34 -5.10
C HIS A 123 -7.61 -8.67 -4.93
N TYR A 124 -8.76 -8.81 -5.58
CA TYR A 124 -9.50 -10.07 -5.61
C TYR A 124 -8.70 -11.18 -6.29
N LEU A 125 -8.14 -10.91 -7.47
CA LEU A 125 -7.35 -11.90 -8.23
C LEU A 125 -6.09 -12.34 -7.46
N GLY A 126 -5.37 -11.40 -6.86
CA GLY A 126 -4.20 -11.72 -6.03
C GLY A 126 -4.54 -12.65 -4.87
N ALA A 127 -5.64 -12.40 -4.15
CA ALA A 127 -6.11 -13.27 -3.08
C ALA A 127 -6.61 -14.62 -3.60
N LYS A 128 -7.34 -14.64 -4.72
CA LYS A 128 -7.87 -15.85 -5.37
C LYS A 128 -6.77 -16.89 -5.62
N TYR A 129 -5.62 -16.46 -6.09
CA TYR A 129 -4.49 -17.33 -6.39
C TYR A 129 -3.49 -17.43 -5.23
N GLY A 130 -3.29 -16.36 -4.48
CA GLY A 130 -2.32 -16.31 -3.39
C GLY A 130 -2.72 -17.15 -2.17
N VAL A 131 -3.99 -17.12 -1.78
CA VAL A 131 -4.46 -17.84 -0.58
C VAL A 131 -4.27 -19.36 -0.69
N PRO A 132 -4.66 -20.05 -1.78
CA PRO A 132 -4.35 -21.46 -1.93
C PRO A 132 -2.87 -21.79 -1.86
N ALA A 133 -2.02 -20.95 -2.45
CA ALA A 133 -0.57 -21.13 -2.41
C ALA A 133 0.01 -20.95 -1.00
N MET A 134 -0.47 -19.94 -0.24
CA MET A 134 -0.10 -19.76 1.16
C MET A 134 -0.47 -20.99 2.00
N VAL A 135 -1.69 -21.49 1.85
CA VAL A 135 -2.15 -22.68 2.55
C VAL A 135 -1.32 -23.91 2.19
N ALA A 136 -1.00 -24.10 0.91
CA ALA A 136 -0.14 -25.20 0.46
C ALA A 136 1.31 -25.08 0.96
N SER A 137 1.81 -23.87 1.14
CA SER A 137 3.14 -23.61 1.71
C SER A 137 3.24 -23.97 3.20
N GLY A 138 2.11 -23.91 3.91
CA GLY A 138 2.06 -24.17 5.35
C GLY A 138 2.82 -23.10 6.18
N PRO A 139 2.90 -23.26 7.50
CA PRO A 139 3.65 -22.36 8.36
C PRO A 139 5.14 -22.36 7.98
N PRO A 140 5.85 -21.22 8.14
CA PRO A 140 7.30 -21.19 7.96
C PRO A 140 8.00 -22.24 8.83
N ALA A 141 9.10 -22.81 8.34
CA ALA A 141 9.85 -23.86 9.07
C ALA A 141 10.37 -23.38 10.44
N GLU A 142 10.60 -22.08 10.56
CA GLU A 142 11.09 -21.44 11.79
C GLU A 142 9.93 -20.97 12.70
N PHE A 143 8.66 -21.24 12.30
CA PHE A 143 7.51 -20.88 13.12
C PHE A 143 7.48 -21.73 14.38
N ASP A 144 7.78 -21.12 15.51
CA ASP A 144 7.60 -21.68 16.84
C ASP A 144 6.41 -20.99 17.50
N PRO A 145 5.28 -21.67 17.74
CA PRO A 145 4.15 -21.10 18.47
C PRO A 145 4.51 -20.80 19.94
N GLY A 146 5.71 -21.13 20.37
CA GLY A 146 6.15 -21.05 21.75
C GLY A 146 5.47 -22.10 22.65
N PRO A 147 5.71 -22.06 23.96
CA PRO A 147 5.05 -22.95 24.90
C PRO A 147 3.55 -22.63 24.98
N TRP A 148 2.76 -23.36 24.22
CA TRP A 148 1.31 -23.20 24.17
C TRP A 148 0.63 -24.05 25.25
N GLU A 149 0.73 -23.63 26.49
CA GLU A 149 0.02 -24.31 27.58
C GLU A 149 -1.45 -23.86 27.71
N GLY A 150 -1.83 -22.79 27.04
CA GLY A 150 -3.12 -22.13 27.16
C GLY A 150 -3.39 -21.63 28.59
N ARG A 151 -4.10 -20.54 28.75
CA ARG A 151 -4.54 -20.01 30.08
C ARG A 151 -6.05 -20.07 30.16
N GLY A 152 -6.56 -20.48 31.33
CA GLY A 152 -8.01 -20.50 31.57
C GLY A 152 -8.75 -21.40 30.56
N LEU A 153 -9.75 -20.85 29.87
CA LEU A 153 -10.57 -21.56 28.89
C LEU A 153 -9.80 -22.00 27.61
N ARG A 154 -8.56 -21.52 27.42
CA ARG A 154 -7.72 -21.88 26.27
C ARG A 154 -6.85 -23.12 26.52
N ARG A 155 -6.89 -23.67 27.74
CA ARG A 155 -6.16 -24.90 28.08
C ARG A 155 -6.62 -26.04 27.19
N GLY A 156 -5.70 -26.68 26.48
CA GLY A 156 -5.99 -27.77 25.54
C GLY A 156 -6.45 -27.33 24.13
N SER A 157 -6.56 -26.03 23.85
CA SER A 157 -6.73 -25.56 22.49
C SER A 157 -5.48 -25.80 21.64
N PRO A 158 -5.60 -26.03 20.33
CA PRO A 158 -4.44 -26.15 19.48
C PRO A 158 -3.64 -24.83 19.47
N PRO A 159 -2.31 -24.86 19.22
CA PRO A 159 -1.51 -23.67 19.08
C PRO A 159 -2.03 -22.81 17.91
N PRO A 160 -1.82 -21.49 17.95
CA PRO A 160 -2.16 -20.63 16.80
C PRO A 160 -1.35 -21.06 15.58
N THR A 161 -1.99 -21.01 14.42
CA THR A 161 -1.36 -21.30 13.14
C THR A 161 -1.08 -19.99 12.42
N GLU A 162 0.13 -19.80 11.94
CA GLU A 162 0.52 -18.66 11.13
C GLU A 162 0.86 -19.14 9.71
N ILE A 163 -0.04 -18.88 8.75
CA ILE A 163 0.09 -19.33 7.36
C ILE A 163 0.51 -18.19 6.44
N GLY A 164 -0.12 -17.03 6.56
CA GLY A 164 0.16 -15.94 5.62
C GLY A 164 -0.31 -14.57 6.08
N ARG A 165 0.13 -13.56 5.34
CA ARG A 165 -0.19 -12.13 5.53
C ARG A 165 -0.59 -11.51 4.21
N ILE A 166 -1.73 -10.86 4.16
CA ILE A 166 -2.16 -10.04 3.02
C ILE A 166 -2.25 -8.59 3.50
N VAL A 167 -1.57 -7.70 2.80
CA VAL A 167 -1.63 -6.25 3.05
C VAL A 167 -2.13 -5.56 1.79
N ASN A 168 -3.33 -4.99 1.86
CA ASN A 168 -3.97 -4.27 0.78
C ASN A 168 -3.66 -2.77 0.87
N MET A 169 -3.33 -2.13 -0.25
CA MET A 169 -3.11 -0.70 -0.28
C MET A 169 -4.41 0.05 -0.58
N SER A 170 -5.02 0.57 0.49
CA SER A 170 -6.13 1.51 0.42
C SER A 170 -5.62 2.95 0.22
N SER A 171 -6.27 3.93 0.78
CA SER A 171 -5.90 5.34 0.83
C SER A 171 -6.74 6.04 1.90
N VAL A 172 -6.32 7.22 2.36
CA VAL A 172 -7.23 8.15 3.06
C VAL A 172 -8.46 8.48 2.22
N HIS A 173 -8.35 8.43 0.89
CA HIS A 173 -9.45 8.55 -0.05
C HIS A 173 -10.48 7.39 0.02
N GLY A 174 -10.18 6.30 0.68
CA GLY A 174 -11.15 5.27 1.05
C GLY A 174 -11.87 5.55 2.38
N LEU A 175 -11.48 6.62 3.09
CA LEU A 175 -12.03 7.06 4.38
C LEU A 175 -12.71 8.42 4.28
N LEU A 176 -12.14 9.32 3.48
CA LEU A 176 -12.59 10.70 3.20
C LEU A 176 -12.74 10.85 1.69
N GLN A 177 -13.49 11.85 1.24
CA GLN A 177 -13.75 12.04 -0.17
C GLN A 177 -13.24 13.41 -0.65
N ALA A 178 -12.64 13.42 -1.85
CA ALA A 178 -12.32 14.60 -2.62
C ALA A 178 -13.29 14.75 -3.80
N ALA A 179 -13.48 15.96 -4.27
CA ALA A 179 -14.35 16.19 -5.43
C ALA A 179 -13.69 15.69 -6.72
N ALA A 180 -14.51 15.21 -7.66
CA ALA A 180 -14.09 14.78 -9.00
C ALA A 180 -13.10 13.59 -9.04
N THR A 181 -13.19 12.68 -8.07
CA THR A 181 -12.35 11.46 -7.97
C THR A 181 -13.20 10.21 -7.73
N MET A 182 -14.34 10.11 -8.42
CA MET A 182 -15.34 9.08 -8.13
C MET A 182 -14.82 7.66 -8.24
N THR A 183 -14.05 7.35 -9.29
CA THR A 183 -13.55 5.98 -9.53
C THR A 183 -12.53 5.59 -8.47
N TYR A 184 -11.58 6.45 -8.21
CA TYR A 184 -10.52 6.20 -7.23
C TYR A 184 -11.08 6.05 -5.81
N GLU A 185 -11.92 6.97 -5.38
CA GLU A 185 -12.53 6.98 -4.04
C GLU A 185 -13.38 5.74 -3.79
N THR A 186 -14.23 5.42 -4.78
CA THR A 186 -15.08 4.22 -4.70
C THR A 186 -14.22 2.96 -4.65
N GLY A 187 -13.18 2.87 -5.49
CA GLY A 187 -12.28 1.72 -5.50
C GLY A 187 -11.55 1.55 -4.16
N LYS A 188 -11.00 2.64 -3.59
CA LYS A 188 -10.31 2.58 -2.30
C LYS A 188 -11.24 2.28 -1.12
N ALA A 189 -12.48 2.79 -1.14
CA ALA A 189 -13.51 2.41 -0.18
C ALA A 189 -13.90 0.93 -0.31
N ALA A 190 -13.99 0.41 -1.54
CA ALA A 190 -14.27 -1.00 -1.79
C ALA A 190 -13.14 -1.91 -1.28
N VAL A 191 -11.86 -1.51 -1.41
CA VAL A 191 -10.72 -2.24 -0.84
C VAL A 191 -10.84 -2.37 0.68
N ASN A 192 -11.37 -1.36 1.38
CA ASN A 192 -11.63 -1.43 2.82
C ASN A 192 -12.69 -2.49 3.17
N GLY A 193 -13.75 -2.59 2.37
CA GLY A 193 -14.77 -3.64 2.50
C GLY A 193 -14.22 -5.03 2.20
N LEU A 194 -13.49 -5.14 1.08
CA LEU A 194 -12.86 -6.38 0.64
C LEU A 194 -11.87 -6.92 1.69
N THR A 195 -11.06 -6.04 2.29
CA THR A 195 -10.11 -6.40 3.35
C THR A 195 -10.81 -7.05 4.54
N ARG A 196 -11.92 -6.47 5.01
CA ARG A 196 -12.69 -7.03 6.13
C ARG A 196 -13.33 -8.36 5.78
N GLN A 197 -13.87 -8.50 4.57
CA GLN A 197 -14.44 -9.77 4.12
C GLN A 197 -13.37 -10.86 4.03
N MET A 198 -12.24 -10.57 3.39
CA MET A 198 -11.12 -11.51 3.30
C MET A 198 -10.56 -11.91 4.68
N ALA A 199 -10.54 -10.99 5.64
CA ALA A 199 -10.09 -11.28 7.01
C ALA A 199 -10.98 -12.32 7.71
N ILE A 200 -12.30 -12.26 7.49
CA ILE A 200 -13.25 -13.24 8.01
C ILE A 200 -13.11 -14.57 7.29
N ASP A 201 -12.99 -14.55 5.96
CA ASP A 201 -12.94 -15.77 5.16
C ASP A 201 -11.63 -16.55 5.36
N PHE A 202 -10.49 -15.84 5.52
CA PHE A 202 -9.17 -16.45 5.55
C PHE A 202 -8.57 -16.58 6.96
N GLY A 203 -9.15 -15.89 7.96
CA GLY A 203 -8.73 -16.01 9.36
C GLY A 203 -8.73 -17.46 9.86
N PRO A 204 -9.75 -18.29 9.60
CA PRO A 204 -9.74 -19.71 9.96
C PRO A 204 -8.61 -20.52 9.31
N LEU A 205 -8.03 -20.03 8.22
CA LEU A 205 -6.87 -20.63 7.55
C LEU A 205 -5.52 -20.19 8.13
N GLY A 206 -5.51 -19.32 9.15
CA GLY A 206 -4.29 -18.75 9.72
C GLY A 206 -3.69 -17.60 8.88
N ILE A 207 -4.49 -16.94 8.05
CA ILE A 207 -4.06 -15.81 7.23
C ILE A 207 -4.70 -14.53 7.77
N THR A 208 -3.87 -13.52 8.06
CA THR A 208 -4.37 -12.18 8.39
C THR A 208 -4.47 -11.32 7.13
N VAL A 209 -5.50 -10.50 7.06
CA VAL A 209 -5.71 -9.57 5.94
C VAL A 209 -5.97 -8.18 6.50
N ASN A 210 -5.10 -7.22 6.17
CA ASN A 210 -5.19 -5.84 6.63
C ASN A 210 -5.03 -4.88 5.45
N ALA A 211 -5.50 -3.65 5.62
CA ALA A 211 -5.24 -2.57 4.68
C ALA A 211 -4.45 -1.45 5.35
N ILE A 212 -3.63 -0.77 4.56
CA ILE A 212 -3.04 0.51 4.92
C ILE A 212 -3.76 1.60 4.12
N ALA A 213 -4.07 2.71 4.78
CA ALA A 213 -4.63 3.91 4.16
C ALA A 213 -3.61 5.05 4.25
N PRO A 214 -2.72 5.20 3.24
CA PRO A 214 -1.75 6.29 3.19
C PRO A 214 -2.44 7.65 3.08
N GLY A 215 -1.84 8.67 3.70
CA GLY A 215 -2.06 10.06 3.37
C GLY A 215 -1.33 10.45 2.08
N HIS A 216 -0.99 11.72 1.94
CA HIS A 216 -0.15 12.19 0.83
C HIS A 216 1.30 11.78 1.07
N MET A 217 1.79 10.86 0.24
CA MET A 217 3.16 10.35 0.29
C MET A 217 3.98 11.02 -0.80
N VAL A 218 5.04 11.68 -0.42
CA VAL A 218 5.99 12.25 -1.37
C VAL A 218 6.87 11.12 -1.90
N THR A 219 6.86 10.97 -3.21
CA THR A 219 7.73 10.05 -3.94
C THR A 219 8.65 10.87 -4.84
N ASP A 220 9.79 10.31 -5.26
CA ASP A 220 10.74 10.99 -6.14
C ASP A 220 10.09 11.60 -7.39
N ASN A 221 9.09 10.91 -7.94
CA ASN A 221 8.35 11.41 -9.11
C ASN A 221 7.47 12.61 -8.77
N LEU A 222 6.83 12.59 -7.60
CA LEU A 222 5.99 13.69 -7.15
C LEU A 222 6.84 14.90 -6.78
N GLU A 223 7.97 14.68 -6.11
CA GLU A 223 8.93 15.76 -5.76
C GLU A 223 9.46 16.46 -7.01
N LYS A 224 9.85 15.69 -8.04
CA LYS A 224 10.23 16.25 -9.34
C LYS A 224 9.11 17.08 -9.96
N LEU A 225 7.88 16.58 -9.94
CA LEU A 225 6.73 17.31 -10.49
C LEU A 225 6.52 18.64 -9.77
N TRP A 226 6.57 18.68 -8.43
CA TRP A 226 6.43 19.91 -7.66
C TRP A 226 7.58 20.89 -7.92
N ALA A 227 8.81 20.39 -8.05
CA ALA A 227 9.98 21.22 -8.39
C ALA A 227 9.87 21.81 -9.80
N GLU A 228 9.40 21.06 -10.78
CA GLU A 228 9.22 21.52 -12.17
C GLU A 228 8.15 22.62 -12.27
N VAL A 229 7.10 22.54 -11.47
CA VAL A 229 6.03 23.55 -11.44
C VAL A 229 6.45 24.80 -10.63
N GLY A 230 7.55 24.72 -9.85
CA GLY A 230 8.04 25.82 -9.04
C GLY A 230 7.08 26.23 -7.91
N ASN A 231 6.36 25.26 -7.35
CA ASN A 231 5.30 25.47 -6.37
C ASN A 231 5.65 24.95 -4.97
N GLU A 232 6.83 25.34 -4.46
CA GLU A 232 7.28 24.95 -3.12
C GLU A 232 6.33 25.42 -2.00
N GLU A 233 5.75 26.61 -2.15
CA GLU A 233 4.78 27.12 -1.18
C GLU A 233 3.50 26.29 -1.16
N GLY A 234 3.01 25.82 -2.31
CA GLY A 234 1.87 24.91 -2.40
C GLY A 234 2.15 23.59 -1.70
N PHE A 235 3.36 23.06 -1.84
CA PHE A 235 3.80 21.87 -1.12
C PHE A 235 3.74 22.04 0.40
N HIS A 236 4.25 23.16 0.91
CA HIS A 236 4.19 23.48 2.34
C HIS A 236 2.77 23.66 2.87
N LEU A 237 1.81 24.09 2.01
CA LEU A 237 0.40 24.12 2.39
C LEU A 237 -0.17 22.70 2.62
N HIS A 238 0.30 21.69 1.90
CA HIS A 238 -0.07 20.32 2.17
C HIS A 238 0.36 19.86 3.57
N GLU A 239 1.54 20.28 4.05
CA GLU A 239 2.03 19.93 5.38
C GLU A 239 1.13 20.43 6.52
N LEU A 240 0.45 21.57 6.30
CA LEU A 240 -0.51 22.10 7.28
C LEU A 240 -1.72 21.21 7.51
N GLN A 241 -2.08 20.39 6.53
CA GLN A 241 -3.20 19.46 6.64
C GLN A 241 -2.92 18.31 7.59
N TYR A 242 -1.65 18.09 7.94
CA TYR A 242 -1.22 16.99 8.79
C TYR A 242 -0.92 17.48 10.21
N PRO A 243 -1.56 16.89 11.25
CA PRO A 243 -1.20 17.16 12.65
C PRO A 243 0.30 17.03 12.95
N VAL A 244 0.98 16.08 12.29
CA VAL A 244 2.44 15.89 12.44
C VAL A 244 3.29 16.92 11.68
N ARG A 245 2.65 17.85 10.93
CA ARG A 245 3.29 18.95 10.19
C ARG A 245 4.36 18.49 9.18
N ARG A 246 4.15 17.37 8.57
CA ARG A 246 4.87 16.91 7.39
C ARG A 246 3.97 16.02 6.53
N THR A 247 4.26 15.95 5.27
CA THR A 247 3.76 14.86 4.41
C THR A 247 4.46 13.55 4.77
N GLY A 248 3.91 12.41 4.36
CA GLY A 248 4.57 11.13 4.51
C GLY A 248 5.59 10.87 3.42
N ASP A 249 6.46 9.92 3.63
CA ASP A 249 7.30 9.32 2.61
C ASP A 249 7.00 7.83 2.42
N ALA A 250 7.59 7.22 1.41
CA ALA A 250 7.37 5.81 1.11
C ALA A 250 7.84 4.88 2.24
N ALA A 251 8.84 5.29 3.03
CA ALA A 251 9.36 4.51 4.16
C ALA A 251 8.36 4.46 5.32
N ASP A 252 7.54 5.49 5.55
CA ASP A 252 6.46 5.44 6.54
C ASP A 252 5.51 4.28 6.25
N ILE A 253 5.16 4.10 4.97
CA ILE A 253 4.27 3.00 4.53
C ILE A 253 4.99 1.66 4.57
N ALA A 254 6.23 1.60 4.10
CA ALA A 254 7.01 0.36 4.08
C ALA A 254 7.22 -0.22 5.49
N ASN A 255 7.44 0.64 6.49
CA ASN A 255 7.56 0.24 7.89
C ASN A 255 6.24 -0.33 8.44
N ALA A 256 5.09 0.28 8.10
CA ALA A 256 3.78 -0.23 8.50
C ALA A 256 3.46 -1.58 7.82
N VAL A 257 3.80 -1.74 6.53
CA VAL A 257 3.68 -3.03 5.81
C VAL A 257 4.56 -4.09 6.47
N SER A 258 5.82 -3.79 6.76
CA SER A 258 6.74 -4.71 7.44
C SER A 258 6.18 -5.17 8.79
N PHE A 259 5.63 -4.25 9.59
CA PHE A 259 4.98 -4.59 10.86
C PHE A 259 3.80 -5.54 10.63
N LEU A 260 2.85 -5.20 9.75
CA LEU A 260 1.67 -6.03 9.48
C LEU A 260 2.02 -7.39 8.85
N SER A 261 3.19 -7.49 8.19
CA SER A 261 3.71 -8.73 7.59
C SER A 261 4.45 -9.63 8.56
N SER A 262 4.72 -9.16 9.78
CA SER A 262 5.51 -9.87 10.79
C SER A 262 4.66 -10.60 11.81
N ALA A 263 5.32 -11.38 12.66
CA ALA A 263 4.71 -12.07 13.81
C ALA A 263 4.18 -11.08 14.87
N ASP A 264 4.73 -9.85 14.94
CA ASP A 264 4.28 -8.81 15.87
C ASP A 264 2.81 -8.41 15.65
N ALA A 265 2.30 -8.60 14.42
CA ALA A 265 0.92 -8.32 14.04
C ALA A 265 0.03 -9.58 13.98
N SER A 266 0.43 -10.70 14.59
CA SER A 266 -0.26 -11.99 14.49
C SER A 266 -1.73 -11.98 14.94
N PHE A 267 -2.13 -11.02 15.78
CA PHE A 267 -3.51 -10.88 16.25
C PHE A 267 -4.24 -9.65 15.66
N ILE A 268 -3.72 -9.10 14.55
CA ILE A 268 -4.31 -7.96 13.84
C ILE A 268 -4.82 -8.46 12.49
N THR A 269 -6.14 -8.41 12.30
CA THR A 269 -6.78 -8.74 11.01
C THR A 269 -8.04 -7.92 10.81
N GLY A 270 -8.36 -7.59 9.55
CA GLY A 270 -9.53 -6.79 9.16
C GLY A 270 -9.40 -5.29 9.43
N VAL A 271 -8.23 -4.81 9.86
CA VAL A 271 -8.02 -3.38 10.12
C VAL A 271 -7.74 -2.62 8.80
N VAL A 272 -8.25 -1.41 8.74
CA VAL A 272 -7.78 -0.38 7.81
C VAL A 272 -6.98 0.60 8.64
N LEU A 273 -5.66 0.55 8.52
CA LEU A 273 -4.72 1.34 9.30
C LEU A 273 -4.39 2.64 8.57
N PRO A 274 -4.85 3.81 9.04
CA PRO A 274 -4.38 5.09 8.51
C PRO A 274 -2.89 5.28 8.83
N VAL A 275 -2.10 5.57 7.81
CA VAL A 275 -0.71 6.01 7.92
C VAL A 275 -0.64 7.36 7.22
N ASP A 276 -1.19 8.36 7.88
CA ASP A 276 -1.62 9.61 7.27
C ASP A 276 -1.25 10.85 8.11
N GLY A 277 -0.38 10.72 9.09
CA GLY A 277 0.04 11.82 9.95
C GLY A 277 -1.11 12.50 10.71
N GLY A 278 -2.26 11.82 10.84
CA GLY A 278 -3.45 12.31 11.52
C GLY A 278 -4.42 13.10 10.65
N LEU A 279 -4.23 13.11 9.33
CA LEU A 279 -5.10 13.81 8.38
C LEU A 279 -6.57 13.41 8.55
N SER A 280 -6.87 12.11 8.61
CA SER A 280 -8.24 11.59 8.63
C SER A 280 -9.00 11.82 9.93
N ILE A 281 -8.33 12.25 11.00
CA ILE A 281 -8.96 12.51 12.32
C ILE A 281 -9.02 13.99 12.67
N GLN A 282 -8.51 14.87 11.81
CA GLN A 282 -8.46 16.31 12.08
C GLN A 282 -9.75 16.99 11.63
N LEU A 283 -10.35 17.81 12.52
CA LEU A 283 -11.43 18.71 12.14
C LEU A 283 -10.93 19.79 11.19
N GLN A 284 -11.67 20.02 10.09
CA GLN A 284 -11.34 21.04 9.08
C GLN A 284 -11.23 22.46 9.65
N GLU A 285 -11.99 22.78 10.67
CA GLU A 285 -11.94 24.07 11.38
C GLU A 285 -10.52 24.39 11.89
N ASN A 286 -9.76 23.39 12.31
CA ASN A 286 -8.37 23.58 12.75
C ASN A 286 -7.49 24.07 11.59
N ILE A 287 -7.71 23.55 10.39
CA ILE A 287 -6.94 23.92 9.18
C ILE A 287 -7.19 25.40 8.86
N VAL A 288 -8.44 25.86 8.94
CA VAL A 288 -8.80 27.27 8.65
C VAL A 288 -8.10 28.22 9.59
N LEU A 289 -8.05 27.90 10.91
CA LEU A 289 -7.36 28.73 11.91
C LEU A 289 -5.85 28.74 11.70
N GLU A 290 -5.26 27.58 11.42
CA GLU A 290 -3.84 27.43 11.15
C GLU A 290 -3.42 28.12 9.86
N LEU A 291 -4.22 28.03 8.79
CA LEU A 291 -3.96 28.67 7.51
C LEU A 291 -3.82 30.17 7.65
N LYS A 292 -4.69 30.81 8.44
CA LYS A 292 -4.59 32.24 8.74
C LYS A 292 -3.25 32.61 9.37
N ASN A 293 -2.84 31.85 10.38
CA ASN A 293 -1.58 32.07 11.07
C ASN A 293 -0.38 31.80 10.17
N TYR A 294 -0.48 30.79 9.32
CA TYR A 294 0.57 30.42 8.37
C TYR A 294 0.76 31.50 7.31
N ILE A 295 -0.31 31.99 6.69
CA ILE A 295 -0.25 33.09 5.71
C ILE A 295 0.31 34.37 6.36
N GLN A 296 -0.02 34.65 7.62
CA GLN A 296 0.55 35.81 8.33
C GLN A 296 2.08 35.69 8.52
N ARG A 297 2.60 34.47 8.75
CA ARG A 297 4.04 34.21 8.90
C ARG A 297 4.77 34.10 7.56
N ASN A 298 4.03 33.82 6.48
CA ASN A 298 4.54 33.62 5.12
C ASN A 298 3.82 34.54 4.12
N PRO A 299 4.11 35.86 4.14
CA PRO A 299 3.37 36.83 3.34
C PRO A 299 3.43 36.60 1.81
N GLN A 300 4.48 35.91 1.33
CA GLN A 300 4.64 35.52 -0.08
C GLN A 300 3.50 34.64 -0.59
N LEU A 301 2.82 33.89 0.28
CA LEU A 301 1.67 33.08 -0.08
C LEU A 301 0.47 33.90 -0.60
N LYS A 302 0.37 35.18 -0.24
CA LYS A 302 -0.65 36.05 -0.83
C LYS A 302 -0.43 36.18 -2.34
N THR A 303 0.81 36.38 -2.76
CA THR A 303 1.18 36.47 -4.17
C THR A 303 0.92 35.14 -4.91
N PHE A 304 1.13 34.02 -4.24
CA PHE A 304 0.82 32.69 -4.79
C PHE A 304 -0.68 32.54 -5.07
N PHE A 305 -1.55 32.85 -4.12
CA PHE A 305 -3.00 32.77 -4.30
C PHE A 305 -3.55 33.79 -5.29
N ASP A 306 -2.88 34.95 -5.43
CA ASP A 306 -3.27 36.00 -6.36
C ASP A 306 -2.70 35.77 -7.78
N SER A 307 -1.90 34.70 -7.99
CA SER A 307 -1.30 34.41 -9.29
C SER A 307 -2.32 33.86 -10.28
N PRO A 308 -2.33 34.33 -11.57
CA PRO A 308 -3.35 33.93 -12.56
C PRO A 308 -3.38 32.44 -12.92
N GLY A 309 -2.35 31.67 -12.55
CA GLY A 309 -2.26 30.21 -12.74
C GLY A 309 -3.11 29.42 -11.76
N PHE A 310 -3.30 29.92 -10.55
CA PHE A 310 -4.01 29.22 -9.48
C PHE A 310 -5.49 28.94 -9.80
N GLU A 311 -6.16 29.82 -10.52
CA GLU A 311 -7.55 29.64 -10.95
C GLU A 311 -7.74 28.53 -12.00
N LYS A 312 -6.69 28.15 -12.73
CA LYS A 312 -6.74 27.14 -13.80
C LYS A 312 -6.34 25.74 -13.33
N GLU A 313 -5.56 25.65 -12.27
CA GLU A 313 -4.98 24.39 -11.77
C GLU A 313 -5.78 23.75 -10.62
N GLY A 314 -6.88 24.35 -10.21
CA GLY A 314 -7.79 23.85 -9.17
C GLY A 314 -8.55 22.57 -9.51
N ARG A 315 -7.96 21.69 -10.34
CA ARG A 315 -8.37 20.33 -10.59
C ARG A 315 -7.12 19.46 -10.47
N MET A 316 -6.75 19.15 -9.23
CA MET A 316 -6.02 17.91 -8.97
C MET A 316 -7.00 16.78 -8.77
#